data_af710d3b1cedf322168c301884699332
#
_entry.id   af710d3b1cedf322168c301884699332
#
_cell.length_a   1.000
_cell.length_b   1.000
_cell.length_c   1.000
_cell.angle_alpha   90.00
_cell.angle_beta   90.00
_cell.angle_gamma   90.00
#
_symmetry.space_group_name_H-M   'P 1'
#
loop_
_entity.id
_entity.type
_entity.pdbx_description
1 polymer ?
#
loop_
_entity_poly.entity_id
_entity_poly.type
_entity_poly.pdbx_seq_one_letter_code
_entity_poly.pdbx_strand_id
1 'polypeptide(L)'
;MRKYVIMGVQGSGKGTQSQMLAADLDLAHIGVGDIFRWNVQNHTKMGAQVRRVMAHGDLVSDEMVESVVQERLTAHDWNYGFIIDGFPRNARQAEFFLESYDIDGVIDLELPDSEVRRRVMARRLCSSCGMDYNLLANSPEVPGKCDVCGGELQSREDDTEEALGRRLKDYHEKTNPVLDLFRRKEYVITVDARPSARAVQQEIRRKLDLPLLTEDDQHGESRNGGGQRGEAEPRAKQPEQQQHGADQPETKN
;
A
#
# COMPACT_ATOMS: atom_id res chain seq x y z
N MET A 1 -3.62 21.21 -1.98
CA MET A 1 -3.86 19.75 -2.04
C MET A 1 -2.62 19.12 -2.60
N ARG A 2 -2.26 17.93 -2.14
CA ARG A 2 -1.04 17.24 -2.61
C ARG A 2 -1.39 15.81 -2.99
N LYS A 3 -1.02 15.42 -4.21
CA LYS A 3 -1.35 14.11 -4.77
C LYS A 3 -0.06 13.47 -5.29
N TYR A 4 0.37 12.42 -4.61
CA TYR A 4 1.65 11.78 -4.91
C TYR A 4 1.47 10.31 -5.27
N VAL A 5 2.35 9.82 -6.13
CA VAL A 5 2.60 8.40 -6.35
C VAL A 5 3.99 8.07 -5.81
N ILE A 6 4.12 7.00 -5.02
CA ILE A 6 5.41 6.52 -4.59
C ILE A 6 5.76 5.21 -5.29
N MET A 7 6.89 5.20 -5.97
CA MET A 7 7.41 4.10 -6.74
C MET A 7 8.74 3.61 -6.18
N GLY A 8 9.18 2.47 -6.65
CA GLY A 8 10.43 1.84 -6.24
C GLY A 8 10.26 0.34 -6.06
N VAL A 9 11.38 -0.37 -6.00
CA VAL A 9 11.42 -1.83 -5.86
C VAL A 9 10.87 -2.30 -4.51
N GLN A 10 10.51 -3.55 -4.39
CA GLN A 10 10.10 -4.15 -3.10
C GLN A 10 11.21 -3.96 -2.04
N GLY A 11 10.83 -3.62 -0.82
CA GLY A 11 11.80 -3.39 0.27
C GLY A 11 12.50 -2.02 0.24
N SER A 12 12.21 -1.14 -0.74
CA SER A 12 12.79 0.22 -0.78
C SER A 12 12.25 1.15 0.31
N GLY A 13 11.21 0.76 1.06
CA GLY A 13 10.63 1.58 2.12
C GLY A 13 9.43 2.43 1.70
N LYS A 14 8.84 2.17 0.52
CA LYS A 14 7.67 2.91 0.04
C LYS A 14 6.57 3.06 1.08
N GLY A 15 6.13 1.95 1.67
CA GLY A 15 5.07 1.95 2.68
C GLY A 15 5.41 2.82 3.89
N THR A 16 6.65 2.76 4.38
CA THR A 16 7.11 3.60 5.49
C THR A 16 7.08 5.08 5.12
N GLN A 17 7.64 5.43 3.95
CA GLN A 17 7.71 6.82 3.51
C GLN A 17 6.33 7.40 3.18
N SER A 18 5.46 6.59 2.55
CA SER A 18 4.09 7.02 2.25
C SER A 18 3.24 7.23 3.50
N GLN A 19 3.37 6.36 4.50
CA GLN A 19 2.68 6.54 5.79
C GLN A 19 3.17 7.78 6.54
N MET A 20 4.49 8.03 6.58
CA MET A 20 5.05 9.24 7.19
C MET A 20 4.54 10.50 6.50
N LEU A 21 4.60 10.55 5.15
CA LEU A 21 4.09 11.70 4.40
C LEU A 21 2.58 11.89 4.58
N ALA A 22 1.81 10.79 4.57
CA ALA A 22 0.36 10.85 4.74
C ALA A 22 -0.02 11.41 6.12
N ALA A 23 0.65 10.95 7.18
CA ALA A 23 0.41 11.44 8.54
C ALA A 23 0.76 12.92 8.70
N ASP A 24 1.90 13.35 8.14
CA ASP A 24 2.39 14.72 8.30
C ASP A 24 1.65 15.75 7.42
N LEU A 25 1.15 15.33 6.29
CA LEU A 25 0.50 16.22 5.31
C LEU A 25 -1.02 16.04 5.25
N ASP A 26 -1.58 15.22 6.15
CA ASP A 26 -3.01 14.86 6.21
C ASP A 26 -3.54 14.34 4.87
N LEU A 27 -2.80 13.36 4.27
CA LEU A 27 -3.17 12.75 3.00
C LEU A 27 -3.84 11.40 3.20
N ALA A 28 -4.76 11.04 2.30
CA ALA A 28 -5.26 9.68 2.22
C ALA A 28 -4.13 8.73 1.75
N HIS A 29 -3.74 7.77 2.60
CA HIS A 29 -2.78 6.73 2.23
C HIS A 29 -3.48 5.56 1.53
N ILE A 30 -3.07 5.26 0.30
CA ILE A 30 -3.63 4.17 -0.52
C ILE A 30 -2.53 3.17 -0.83
N GLY A 31 -2.34 2.20 0.08
CA GLY A 31 -1.42 1.09 -0.11
C GLY A 31 -2.11 -0.08 -0.81
N VAL A 32 -2.00 -0.19 -2.14
CA VAL A 32 -2.72 -1.22 -2.92
C VAL A 32 -2.35 -2.62 -2.46
N GLY A 33 -1.07 -2.87 -2.17
CA GLY A 33 -0.64 -4.15 -1.62
C GLY A 33 -1.23 -4.44 -0.23
N ASP A 34 -1.42 -3.42 0.60
CA ASP A 34 -1.99 -3.57 1.94
C ASP A 34 -3.49 -3.86 1.88
N ILE A 35 -4.21 -3.23 0.95
CA ILE A 35 -5.62 -3.52 0.70
C ILE A 35 -5.81 -4.99 0.33
N PHE A 36 -5.02 -5.52 -0.59
CA PHE A 36 -5.11 -6.94 -0.95
C PHE A 36 -4.71 -7.85 0.20
N ARG A 37 -3.66 -7.54 0.96
CA ARG A 37 -3.27 -8.32 2.15
C ARG A 37 -4.36 -8.34 3.21
N TRP A 38 -4.98 -7.19 3.49
CA TRP A 38 -6.11 -7.10 4.39
C TRP A 38 -7.26 -8.03 3.94
N ASN A 39 -7.60 -8.01 2.65
CA ASN A 39 -8.64 -8.87 2.08
C ASN A 39 -8.31 -10.36 2.24
N VAL A 40 -7.04 -10.76 2.05
CA VAL A 40 -6.58 -12.15 2.26
C VAL A 40 -6.72 -12.54 3.73
N GLN A 41 -6.28 -11.70 4.65
CA GLN A 41 -6.34 -11.95 6.10
C GLN A 41 -7.78 -12.03 6.62
N ASN A 42 -8.68 -11.23 6.06
CA ASN A 42 -10.09 -11.21 6.45
C ASN A 42 -10.97 -12.17 5.64
N HIS A 43 -10.36 -13.06 4.86
CA HIS A 43 -11.05 -14.10 4.10
C HIS A 43 -12.17 -13.60 3.20
N THR A 44 -12.03 -12.41 2.61
CA THR A 44 -13.03 -11.87 1.68
C THR A 44 -13.03 -12.65 0.36
N LYS A 45 -14.05 -12.45 -0.47
CA LYS A 45 -14.11 -13.01 -1.83
C LYS A 45 -12.92 -12.55 -2.68
N MET A 46 -12.57 -11.27 -2.59
CA MET A 46 -11.38 -10.70 -3.24
C MET A 46 -10.10 -11.37 -2.74
N GLY A 47 -9.97 -11.51 -1.42
CA GLY A 47 -8.82 -12.18 -0.80
C GLY A 47 -8.62 -13.62 -1.30
N ALA A 48 -9.71 -14.38 -1.45
CA ALA A 48 -9.65 -15.73 -2.00
C ALA A 48 -9.14 -15.77 -3.46
N GLN A 49 -9.47 -14.77 -4.26
CA GLN A 49 -9.03 -14.65 -5.67
C GLN A 49 -7.53 -14.28 -5.78
N VAL A 50 -7.06 -13.35 -4.93
CA VAL A 50 -5.69 -12.82 -5.07
C VAL A 50 -4.64 -13.59 -4.27
N ARG A 51 -5.02 -14.39 -3.28
CA ARG A 51 -4.10 -15.06 -2.35
C ARG A 51 -2.99 -15.83 -3.05
N ARG A 52 -3.34 -16.68 -4.04
CA ARG A 52 -2.36 -17.51 -4.76
C ARG A 52 -1.42 -16.66 -5.59
N VAL A 53 -1.94 -15.69 -6.32
CA VAL A 53 -1.17 -14.77 -7.17
C VAL A 53 -0.14 -14.02 -6.31
N MET A 54 -0.58 -13.47 -5.19
CA MET A 54 0.30 -12.73 -4.27
C MET A 54 1.37 -13.63 -3.62
N ALA A 55 1.00 -14.83 -3.19
CA ALA A 55 1.95 -15.77 -2.57
C ALA A 55 3.05 -16.19 -3.56
N HIS A 56 2.74 -16.32 -4.85
CA HIS A 56 3.72 -16.58 -5.90
C HIS A 56 4.58 -15.35 -6.23
N GLY A 57 4.18 -14.16 -5.83
CA GLY A 57 4.86 -12.90 -6.17
C GLY A 57 4.45 -12.30 -7.50
N ASP A 58 3.44 -12.85 -8.16
CA ASP A 58 2.90 -12.35 -9.42
C ASP A 58 2.04 -11.10 -9.22
N LEU A 59 1.81 -10.33 -10.30
CA LEU A 59 0.92 -9.17 -10.27
C LEU A 59 -0.54 -9.62 -10.27
N VAL A 60 -1.35 -8.95 -9.46
CA VAL A 60 -2.82 -9.06 -9.53
C VAL A 60 -3.28 -8.45 -10.86
N SER A 61 -4.40 -8.94 -11.41
CA SER A 61 -4.92 -8.44 -12.71
C SER A 61 -5.17 -6.94 -12.69
N ASP A 62 -4.93 -6.29 -13.82
CA ASP A 62 -5.05 -4.83 -13.94
C ASP A 62 -6.46 -4.36 -13.62
N GLU A 63 -7.49 -5.06 -14.10
CA GLU A 63 -8.89 -4.73 -13.85
C GLU A 63 -9.23 -4.71 -12.35
N MET A 64 -8.67 -5.65 -11.59
CA MET A 64 -8.91 -5.71 -10.14
C MET A 64 -8.15 -4.62 -9.41
N VAL A 65 -6.92 -4.32 -9.83
CA VAL A 65 -6.12 -3.24 -9.26
C VAL A 65 -6.76 -1.88 -9.55
N GLU A 66 -7.17 -1.62 -10.79
CA GLU A 66 -7.85 -0.40 -11.22
C GLU A 66 -9.14 -0.18 -10.43
N SER A 67 -9.96 -1.25 -10.28
CA SER A 67 -11.20 -1.19 -9.50
C SER A 67 -10.96 -0.80 -8.03
N VAL A 68 -9.97 -1.41 -7.40
CA VAL A 68 -9.61 -1.11 -5.99
C VAL A 68 -9.12 0.32 -5.83
N VAL A 69 -8.27 0.81 -6.75
CA VAL A 69 -7.77 2.17 -6.71
C VAL A 69 -8.91 3.17 -6.92
N GLN A 70 -9.77 2.93 -7.90
CA GLN A 70 -10.93 3.79 -8.18
C GLN A 70 -11.91 3.84 -7.00
N GLU A 71 -12.23 2.69 -6.41
CA GLU A 71 -13.10 2.61 -5.23
C GLU A 71 -12.53 3.42 -4.07
N ARG A 72 -11.23 3.26 -3.78
CA ARG A 72 -10.58 4.01 -2.70
C ARG A 72 -10.55 5.51 -2.97
N LEU A 73 -10.18 5.93 -4.17
CA LEU A 73 -10.16 7.34 -4.53
C LEU A 73 -11.56 7.96 -4.52
N THR A 74 -12.60 7.21 -4.90
CA THR A 74 -13.99 7.69 -4.85
C THR A 74 -14.52 7.79 -3.42
N ALA A 75 -14.04 6.94 -2.50
CA ALA A 75 -14.46 6.95 -1.10
C ALA A 75 -13.85 8.11 -0.28
N HIS A 76 -12.78 8.74 -0.76
CA HIS A 76 -12.12 9.85 -0.09
C HIS A 76 -12.46 11.20 -0.74
N ASP A 77 -12.52 12.25 0.07
CA ASP A 77 -12.64 13.61 -0.45
C ASP A 77 -11.30 14.02 -1.08
N TRP A 78 -11.31 14.31 -2.37
CA TRP A 78 -10.14 14.75 -3.15
C TRP A 78 -9.48 16.03 -2.61
N ASN A 79 -10.21 16.78 -1.80
CA ASN A 79 -9.71 18.00 -1.21
C ASN A 79 -8.57 17.77 -0.20
N TYR A 80 -8.50 16.59 0.41
CA TYR A 80 -7.41 16.24 1.31
C TYR A 80 -6.13 15.84 0.58
N GLY A 81 -6.22 15.40 -0.66
CA GLY A 81 -5.10 14.83 -1.40
C GLY A 81 -4.86 13.36 -1.04
N PHE A 82 -3.85 12.76 -1.69
CA PHE A 82 -3.53 11.35 -1.47
C PHE A 82 -2.07 11.02 -1.72
N ILE A 83 -1.63 9.89 -1.21
CA ILE A 83 -0.40 9.21 -1.63
C ILE A 83 -0.69 7.75 -1.92
N ILE A 84 -0.35 7.30 -3.14
CA ILE A 84 -0.57 5.91 -3.59
C ILE A 84 0.75 5.15 -3.57
N ASP A 85 0.76 3.97 -2.91
CA ASP A 85 1.87 3.03 -2.86
C ASP A 85 1.51 1.71 -3.55
N GLY A 86 2.44 1.22 -4.37
CA GLY A 86 2.32 -0.07 -5.04
C GLY A 86 1.46 -0.07 -6.30
N PHE A 87 1.17 1.09 -6.86
CA PHE A 87 0.48 1.34 -8.11
C PHE A 87 0.96 2.67 -8.71
N PRO A 88 1.10 2.80 -10.07
CA PRO A 88 0.96 1.75 -11.07
C PRO A 88 2.18 0.81 -11.12
N ARG A 89 2.00 -0.41 -11.65
CA ARG A 89 3.08 -1.40 -11.81
C ARG A 89 3.39 -1.79 -13.24
N ASN A 90 2.62 -1.30 -14.20
CA ASN A 90 2.84 -1.49 -15.63
C ASN A 90 2.30 -0.30 -16.41
N ALA A 91 2.58 -0.27 -17.72
CA ALA A 91 2.20 0.85 -18.60
C ALA A 91 0.67 1.03 -18.67
N ARG A 92 -0.10 -0.05 -18.76
CA ARG A 92 -1.56 0.01 -18.82
C ARG A 92 -2.15 0.70 -17.58
N GLN A 93 -1.72 0.27 -16.39
CA GLN A 93 -2.14 0.91 -15.14
C GLN A 93 -1.74 2.39 -15.08
N ALA A 94 -0.56 2.74 -15.59
CA ALA A 94 -0.10 4.13 -15.62
C ALA A 94 -0.93 4.99 -16.58
N GLU A 95 -1.28 4.48 -17.76
CA GLU A 95 -2.15 5.15 -18.71
C GLU A 95 -3.53 5.40 -18.10
N PHE A 96 -4.17 4.35 -17.56
CA PHE A 96 -5.45 4.47 -16.86
C PHE A 96 -5.41 5.55 -15.77
N PHE A 97 -4.35 5.56 -14.96
CA PHE A 97 -4.23 6.50 -13.87
C PHE A 97 -4.06 7.94 -14.35
N LEU A 98 -3.17 8.17 -15.31
CA LEU A 98 -2.90 9.51 -15.86
C LEU A 98 -4.07 10.09 -16.71
N GLU A 99 -4.94 9.23 -17.23
CA GLU A 99 -6.16 9.68 -17.93
C GLU A 99 -7.26 10.12 -16.95
N SER A 100 -7.24 9.57 -15.74
CA SER A 100 -8.32 9.74 -14.75
C SER A 100 -7.96 10.72 -13.64
N TYR A 101 -6.67 10.94 -13.35
CA TYR A 101 -6.23 11.63 -12.14
C TYR A 101 -5.01 12.52 -12.40
N ASP A 102 -5.11 13.78 -11.97
CA ASP A 102 -3.95 14.68 -11.89
C ASP A 102 -3.14 14.39 -10.64
N ILE A 103 -1.81 14.46 -10.75
CA ILE A 103 -0.87 14.29 -9.62
C ILE A 103 0.13 15.45 -9.57
N ASP A 104 0.63 15.76 -8.37
CA ASP A 104 1.64 16.80 -8.16
C ASP A 104 3.07 16.26 -8.30
N GLY A 105 3.25 14.96 -8.24
CA GLY A 105 4.55 14.34 -8.46
C GLY A 105 4.65 12.87 -8.14
N VAL A 106 5.76 12.30 -8.58
CA VAL A 106 6.13 10.90 -8.36
C VAL A 106 7.41 10.85 -7.53
N ILE A 107 7.40 10.04 -6.49
CA ILE A 107 8.55 9.79 -5.63
C ILE A 107 9.12 8.41 -6.01
N ASP A 108 10.30 8.39 -6.60
CA ASP A 108 11.00 7.16 -6.98
C ASP A 108 12.07 6.83 -5.95
N LEU A 109 11.90 5.72 -5.23
CA LEU A 109 12.84 5.22 -4.22
C LEU A 109 13.77 4.19 -4.84
N GLU A 110 15.00 4.59 -5.13
CA GLU A 110 16.02 3.70 -5.68
C GLU A 110 16.70 2.87 -4.60
N LEU A 111 16.75 1.55 -4.83
CA LEU A 111 17.45 0.61 -3.97
C LEU A 111 18.11 -0.50 -4.82
N PRO A 112 19.41 -0.80 -4.65
CA PRO A 112 20.06 -1.90 -5.35
C PRO A 112 19.46 -3.26 -4.98
N ASP A 113 19.37 -4.20 -5.92
CA ASP A 113 18.78 -5.53 -5.72
C ASP A 113 19.43 -6.33 -4.57
N SER A 114 20.74 -6.14 -4.35
CA SER A 114 21.44 -6.73 -3.20
C SER A 114 20.88 -6.29 -1.85
N GLU A 115 20.53 -5.01 -1.72
CA GLU A 115 19.90 -4.45 -0.53
C GLU A 115 18.42 -4.86 -0.42
N VAL A 116 17.73 -4.98 -1.56
CA VAL A 116 16.34 -5.46 -1.60
C VAL A 116 16.22 -6.82 -0.93
N ARG A 117 17.04 -7.78 -1.35
CA ARG A 117 17.05 -9.13 -0.78
C ARG A 117 17.27 -9.10 0.73
N ARG A 118 18.30 -8.38 1.17
CA ARG A 118 18.65 -8.24 2.59
C ARG A 118 17.48 -7.69 3.41
N ARG A 119 16.82 -6.62 2.94
CA ARG A 119 15.71 -5.98 3.64
C ARG A 119 14.43 -6.83 3.64
N VAL A 120 14.10 -7.46 2.52
CA VAL A 120 12.88 -8.29 2.41
C VAL A 120 12.97 -9.51 3.31
N MET A 121 14.11 -10.19 3.37
CA MET A 121 14.29 -11.36 4.24
C MET A 121 14.30 -10.99 5.74
N ALA A 122 14.68 -9.76 6.08
CA ALA A 122 14.66 -9.26 7.45
C ALA A 122 13.31 -8.67 7.89
N ARG A 123 12.33 -8.58 6.98
CA ARG A 123 11.02 -8.01 7.27
C ARG A 123 10.18 -8.93 8.12
N ARG A 124 9.45 -8.33 9.06
CA ARG A 124 8.48 -9.03 9.92
C ARG A 124 7.19 -8.21 9.97
N LEU A 125 6.09 -8.93 10.13
CA LEU A 125 4.75 -8.37 10.27
C LEU A 125 4.13 -8.89 11.56
N CYS A 126 3.53 -8.02 12.34
CA CYS A 126 2.75 -8.44 13.49
C CYS A 126 1.47 -9.16 13.03
N SER A 127 1.26 -10.40 13.49
CA SER A 127 0.08 -11.21 13.14
C SER A 127 -1.23 -10.63 13.69
N SER A 128 -1.17 -9.78 14.72
CA SER A 128 -2.35 -9.25 15.40
C SER A 128 -2.75 -7.86 14.93
N CYS A 129 -1.79 -6.91 14.81
CA CYS A 129 -2.09 -5.52 14.47
C CYS A 129 -1.55 -5.07 13.11
N GLY A 130 -0.79 -5.93 12.40
CA GLY A 130 -0.27 -5.61 11.09
C GLY A 130 0.96 -4.69 11.07
N MET A 131 1.52 -4.33 12.24
CA MET A 131 2.73 -3.49 12.33
C MET A 131 3.90 -4.12 11.60
N ASP A 132 4.55 -3.33 10.74
CA ASP A 132 5.76 -3.72 10.00
C ASP A 132 7.03 -3.47 10.83
N TYR A 133 7.91 -4.46 10.85
CA TYR A 133 9.25 -4.39 11.42
C TYR A 133 10.31 -4.79 10.38
N ASN A 134 11.51 -4.30 10.57
CA ASN A 134 12.67 -4.77 9.84
C ASN A 134 13.81 -5.03 10.82
N LEU A 135 14.24 -6.28 10.94
CA LEU A 135 15.26 -6.71 11.91
C LEU A 135 16.64 -6.05 11.71
N LEU A 136 16.84 -5.33 10.60
CA LEU A 136 18.09 -4.60 10.29
C LEU A 136 18.00 -3.11 10.62
N ALA A 137 16.80 -2.55 10.62
CA ALA A 137 16.62 -1.09 10.71
C ALA A 137 15.67 -0.67 11.84
N ASN A 138 14.63 -1.46 12.11
CA ASN A 138 13.63 -1.21 13.15
C ASN A 138 13.30 -2.55 13.82
N SER A 139 14.21 -3.04 14.65
CA SER A 139 13.99 -4.26 15.42
C SER A 139 13.04 -4.02 16.59
N PRO A 140 12.18 -5.00 16.95
CA PRO A 140 11.35 -4.89 18.12
C PRO A 140 12.21 -4.89 19.40
N GLU A 141 11.70 -4.27 20.46
CA GLU A 141 12.36 -4.27 21.78
C GLU A 141 12.51 -5.69 22.34
N VAL A 142 11.46 -6.51 22.18
CA VAL A 142 11.49 -7.93 22.56
C VAL A 142 11.51 -8.77 21.28
N PRO A 143 12.55 -9.61 21.06
CA PRO A 143 12.63 -10.43 19.86
C PRO A 143 11.37 -11.26 19.62
N GLY A 144 10.81 -11.11 18.41
CA GLY A 144 9.61 -11.85 17.99
C GLY A 144 8.28 -11.32 18.53
N LYS A 145 8.28 -10.22 19.27
CA LYS A 145 7.06 -9.59 19.80
C LYS A 145 6.88 -8.17 19.24
N CYS A 146 5.62 -7.81 19.04
CA CYS A 146 5.25 -6.47 18.58
C CYS A 146 5.26 -5.48 19.76
N ASP A 147 5.96 -4.37 19.63
CA ASP A 147 6.06 -3.33 20.66
C ASP A 147 4.72 -2.61 20.90
N VAL A 148 3.80 -2.63 19.91
CA VAL A 148 2.50 -1.96 19.98
C VAL A 148 1.44 -2.81 20.70
N CYS A 149 1.37 -4.12 20.40
CA CYS A 149 0.27 -4.97 20.88
C CYS A 149 0.73 -6.29 21.53
N GLY A 150 2.03 -6.56 21.59
CA GLY A 150 2.59 -7.80 22.11
C GLY A 150 2.38 -9.06 21.24
N GLY A 151 1.75 -8.89 20.06
CA GLY A 151 1.50 -9.99 19.13
C GLY A 151 2.77 -10.58 18.53
N GLU A 152 2.69 -11.78 17.94
CA GLU A 152 3.84 -12.45 17.33
C GLU A 152 4.22 -11.78 16.01
N LEU A 153 5.54 -11.68 15.78
CA LEU A 153 6.11 -11.20 14.52
C LEU A 153 6.40 -12.38 13.60
N GLN A 154 5.87 -12.33 12.39
CA GLN A 154 6.00 -13.37 11.39
C GLN A 154 6.55 -12.80 10.08
N SER A 155 7.24 -13.62 9.28
CA SER A 155 7.55 -13.28 7.89
C SER A 155 6.24 -13.23 7.09
N ARG A 156 6.17 -12.38 6.09
CA ARG A 156 5.05 -12.40 5.15
C ARG A 156 5.08 -13.69 4.31
N GLU A 157 3.92 -14.26 4.01
CA GLU A 157 3.82 -15.46 3.16
C GLU A 157 4.49 -15.27 1.78
N ASP A 158 4.53 -14.03 1.31
CA ASP A 158 5.09 -13.63 0.02
C ASP A 158 6.55 -13.12 0.08
N ASP A 159 7.22 -13.20 1.24
CA ASP A 159 8.65 -12.86 1.38
C ASP A 159 9.52 -14.13 1.30
N THR A 160 9.42 -14.84 0.17
CA THR A 160 10.27 -15.96 -0.19
C THR A 160 11.28 -15.57 -1.27
N GLU A 161 12.41 -16.27 -1.35
CA GLU A 161 13.42 -16.04 -2.39
C GLU A 161 12.82 -16.16 -3.80
N GLU A 162 11.93 -17.12 -4.01
CA GLU A 162 11.30 -17.36 -5.30
C GLU A 162 10.33 -16.25 -5.69
N ALA A 163 9.46 -15.83 -4.76
CA ALA A 163 8.53 -14.72 -4.99
C ALA A 163 9.29 -13.39 -5.17
N LEU A 164 10.37 -13.18 -4.42
CA LEU A 164 11.23 -12.02 -4.56
C LEU A 164 11.87 -11.96 -5.95
N GLY A 165 12.41 -13.09 -6.43
CA GLY A 165 13.00 -13.17 -7.78
C GLY A 165 12.01 -12.78 -8.88
N ARG A 166 10.76 -13.27 -8.81
CA ARG A 166 9.70 -12.88 -9.76
C ARG A 166 9.37 -11.39 -9.68
N ARG A 167 9.24 -10.84 -8.48
CA ARG A 167 8.93 -9.42 -8.28
C ARG A 167 10.05 -8.49 -8.75
N LEU A 168 11.30 -8.88 -8.57
CA LEU A 168 12.44 -8.12 -9.11
C LEU A 168 12.40 -8.12 -10.64
N LYS A 169 12.15 -9.28 -11.25
CA LYS A 169 11.99 -9.39 -12.69
C LYS A 169 10.83 -8.51 -13.19
N ASP A 170 9.65 -8.64 -12.59
CA ASP A 170 8.48 -7.83 -12.96
C ASP A 170 8.73 -6.33 -12.75
N TYR A 171 9.43 -5.95 -11.70
CA TYR A 171 9.81 -4.56 -11.46
C TYR A 171 10.68 -4.02 -12.58
N HIS A 172 11.75 -4.71 -12.95
CA HIS A 172 12.66 -4.25 -14.00
C HIS A 172 12.01 -4.27 -15.40
N GLU A 173 11.22 -5.29 -15.71
CA GLU A 173 10.61 -5.46 -17.03
C GLU A 173 9.33 -4.62 -17.24
N LYS A 174 8.52 -4.42 -16.19
CA LYS A 174 7.19 -3.80 -16.32
C LYS A 174 7.04 -2.48 -15.58
N THR A 175 7.58 -2.38 -14.35
CA THR A 175 7.36 -1.21 -13.48
C THR A 175 8.39 -0.12 -13.73
N ASN A 176 9.66 -0.45 -13.87
CA ASN A 176 10.71 0.54 -14.12
C ASN A 176 10.48 1.35 -15.41
N PRO A 177 10.04 0.76 -16.54
CA PRO A 177 9.67 1.54 -17.72
C PRO A 177 8.54 2.56 -17.53
N VAL A 178 7.68 2.36 -16.53
CA VAL A 178 6.63 3.33 -16.17
C VAL A 178 7.22 4.64 -15.66
N LEU A 179 8.36 4.59 -14.97
CA LEU A 179 9.07 5.81 -14.54
C LEU A 179 9.46 6.70 -15.72
N ASP A 180 9.82 6.12 -16.85
CA ASP A 180 10.14 6.89 -18.06
C ASP A 180 8.89 7.57 -18.66
N LEU A 181 7.71 6.97 -18.52
CA LEU A 181 6.46 7.61 -18.87
C LEU A 181 6.16 8.79 -17.94
N PHE A 182 6.30 8.60 -16.64
CA PHE A 182 6.11 9.66 -15.65
C PHE A 182 7.13 10.81 -15.85
N ARG A 183 8.39 10.53 -16.05
CA ARG A 183 9.43 11.56 -16.30
C ARG A 183 9.13 12.46 -17.49
N ARG A 184 8.34 12.00 -18.46
CA ARG A 184 7.91 12.79 -19.63
C ARG A 184 6.67 13.63 -19.38
N LYS A 185 5.84 13.27 -18.41
CA LYS A 185 4.52 13.88 -18.18
C LYS A 185 4.40 14.58 -16.83
N GLU A 186 5.15 14.11 -15.83
CA GLU A 186 4.99 14.49 -14.45
C GLU A 186 6.31 14.92 -13.80
N TYR A 187 6.21 15.59 -12.67
CA TYR A 187 7.37 15.89 -11.84
C TYR A 187 7.82 14.64 -11.07
N VAL A 188 9.01 14.13 -11.39
CA VAL A 188 9.55 12.92 -10.74
C VAL A 188 10.79 13.30 -9.94
N ILE A 189 10.78 12.96 -8.64
CA ILE A 189 11.97 13.02 -7.80
C ILE A 189 12.51 11.60 -7.58
N THR A 190 13.84 11.46 -7.68
CA THR A 190 14.52 10.19 -7.38
C THR A 190 15.29 10.33 -6.07
N VAL A 191 15.13 9.37 -5.15
CA VAL A 191 15.72 9.40 -3.82
C VAL A 191 16.41 8.07 -3.53
N ASP A 192 17.65 8.13 -3.07
CA ASP A 192 18.38 6.96 -2.58
C ASP A 192 17.73 6.41 -1.31
N ALA A 193 17.25 5.18 -1.35
CA ALA A 193 16.55 4.53 -0.25
C ALA A 193 17.47 3.75 0.71
N ARG A 194 18.79 3.79 0.54
CA ARG A 194 19.76 3.10 1.41
C ARG A 194 19.85 3.68 2.82
N PRO A 195 19.80 5.00 3.02
CA PRO A 195 19.88 5.60 4.35
C PRO A 195 18.74 5.20 5.28
N SER A 196 18.76 5.72 6.53
CA SER A 196 17.67 5.53 7.49
C SER A 196 16.34 6.10 6.98
N ALA A 197 15.22 5.59 7.47
CA ALA A 197 13.90 6.06 7.06
C ALA A 197 13.77 7.59 7.21
N ARG A 198 14.29 8.15 8.30
CA ARG A 198 14.30 9.59 8.57
C ARG A 198 15.13 10.37 7.54
N ALA A 199 16.32 9.89 7.20
CA ALA A 199 17.17 10.54 6.22
C ALA A 199 16.54 10.53 4.81
N VAL A 200 15.90 9.41 4.43
CA VAL A 200 15.13 9.30 3.19
C VAL A 200 13.96 10.27 3.19
N GLN A 201 13.22 10.37 4.31
CA GLN A 201 12.10 11.30 4.46
C GLN A 201 12.55 12.76 4.33
N GLN A 202 13.68 13.14 4.95
CA GLN A 202 14.25 14.48 4.81
C GLN A 202 14.60 14.81 3.36
N GLU A 203 15.20 13.85 2.63
CA GLU A 203 15.56 14.06 1.24
C GLU A 203 14.31 14.16 0.33
N ILE A 204 13.26 13.37 0.59
CA ILE A 204 11.97 13.51 -0.10
C ILE A 204 11.42 14.90 0.14
N ARG A 205 11.38 15.37 1.39
CA ARG A 205 10.85 16.69 1.74
C ARG A 205 11.63 17.81 1.08
N ARG A 206 12.97 17.72 1.11
CA ARG A 206 13.84 18.69 0.46
C ARG A 206 13.57 18.79 -1.04
N LYS A 207 13.38 17.65 -1.73
CA LYS A 207 13.12 17.60 -3.19
C LYS A 207 11.71 18.05 -3.57
N LEU A 208 10.74 17.86 -2.69
CA LEU A 208 9.35 18.30 -2.87
C LEU A 208 9.07 19.71 -2.31
N ASP A 209 10.11 20.41 -1.85
CA ASP A 209 9.99 21.74 -1.23
C ASP A 209 8.99 21.76 -0.06
N LEU A 210 9.07 20.73 0.81
CA LEU A 210 8.26 20.57 2.00
C LEU A 210 9.01 21.01 3.25
N PRO A 211 8.32 21.42 4.33
CA PRO A 211 8.96 21.65 5.62
C PRO A 211 9.79 20.46 6.06
N LEU A 212 11.02 20.68 6.48
CA LEU A 212 11.90 19.62 6.98
C LEU A 212 11.45 19.16 8.37
N LEU A 213 11.74 17.89 8.69
CA LEU A 213 11.50 17.34 10.02
C LEU A 213 12.41 18.05 11.03
N THR A 214 11.85 18.47 12.15
CA THR A 214 12.59 19.08 13.27
C THR A 214 13.11 18.00 14.24
N GLU A 215 13.95 18.41 15.20
CA GLU A 215 14.44 17.49 16.23
C GLU A 215 13.31 17.01 17.15
N ASP A 216 12.28 17.83 17.34
CA ASP A 216 11.11 17.49 18.17
C ASP A 216 10.21 16.41 17.55
N ASP A 217 10.29 16.21 16.24
CA ASP A 217 9.56 15.14 15.54
C ASP A 217 10.11 13.73 15.85
N GLN A 218 11.18 13.62 16.69
CA GLN A 218 11.77 12.34 17.09
C GLN A 218 10.86 11.46 17.96
N HIS A 219 9.90 12.05 18.67
CA HIS A 219 9.02 11.31 19.58
C HIS A 219 7.77 10.72 18.90
N GLY A 220 7.56 10.97 17.59
CA GLY A 220 6.47 10.42 16.79
C GLY A 220 6.71 9.00 16.26
N GLU A 221 7.96 8.58 16.10
CA GLU A 221 8.31 7.30 15.47
C GLU A 221 7.81 6.07 16.26
N SER A 222 7.66 6.19 17.59
CA SER A 222 7.16 5.09 18.44
C SER A 222 5.64 5.01 18.55
N ARG A 223 4.88 5.99 18.05
CA ARG A 223 3.43 6.08 18.30
C ARG A 223 2.55 6.01 17.05
N ASN A 224 3.07 6.22 15.86
CA ASN A 224 2.28 6.32 14.62
C ASN A 224 2.18 5.06 13.77
N GLY A 225 2.36 3.88 14.35
CA GLY A 225 2.04 2.62 13.69
C GLY A 225 0.60 2.13 13.90
N GLY A 226 -0.24 2.95 14.50
CA GLY A 226 -1.67 2.67 14.59
C GLY A 226 -2.32 2.98 13.25
N GLY A 227 -2.22 2.05 12.29
CA GLY A 227 -3.09 2.08 11.13
C GLY A 227 -4.51 2.28 11.61
N GLN A 228 -5.16 3.34 11.14
CA GLN A 228 -6.59 3.54 11.36
C GLN A 228 -7.24 2.18 11.08
N ARG A 229 -7.80 1.59 12.12
CA ARG A 229 -8.75 0.50 11.95
C ARG A 229 -9.76 1.05 10.97
N GLY A 230 -9.74 0.51 9.75
CA GLY A 230 -10.81 0.80 8.82
C GLY A 230 -12.10 0.60 9.60
N GLU A 231 -12.82 1.68 9.83
CA GLU A 231 -14.17 1.61 10.40
C GLU A 231 -14.88 0.55 9.59
N ALA A 232 -15.42 -0.44 10.29
CA ALA A 232 -16.21 -1.47 9.66
C ALA A 232 -17.28 -0.76 8.83
N GLU A 233 -17.27 -1.00 7.52
CA GLU A 233 -18.31 -0.48 6.64
C GLU A 233 -19.68 -0.70 7.29
N PRO A 234 -20.55 0.32 7.32
CA PRO A 234 -21.93 0.10 7.74
C PRO A 234 -22.51 -0.95 6.81
N ARG A 235 -22.92 -2.08 7.37
CA ARG A 235 -23.63 -3.15 6.67
C ARG A 235 -24.67 -2.52 5.75
N ALA A 236 -24.48 -2.64 4.45
CA ALA A 236 -25.50 -2.37 3.47
C ALA A 236 -26.74 -3.22 3.86
N LYS A 237 -27.82 -2.56 4.24
CA LYS A 237 -29.10 -3.22 4.48
C LYS A 237 -29.48 -3.91 3.19
N GLN A 238 -29.53 -5.23 3.21
CA GLN A 238 -30.13 -6.00 2.14
C GLN A 238 -31.59 -5.54 2.01
N PRO A 239 -32.08 -5.29 0.80
CA PRO A 239 -33.51 -4.99 0.64
C PRO A 239 -34.33 -6.22 1.09
N GLU A 240 -35.25 -6.00 2.03
CA GLU A 240 -36.22 -6.99 2.44
C GLU A 240 -36.94 -7.50 1.20
N GLN A 241 -36.83 -8.78 0.92
CA GLN A 241 -37.69 -9.45 -0.06
C GLN A 241 -39.12 -9.45 0.51
N GLN A 242 -39.96 -8.58 -0.02
CA GLN A 242 -41.39 -8.64 0.19
C GLN A 242 -41.89 -9.98 -0.37
N GLN A 243 -42.20 -10.88 0.54
CA GLN A 243 -42.98 -12.09 0.22
C GLN A 243 -44.39 -11.64 -0.18
N HIS A 244 -44.65 -11.64 -1.48
CA HIS A 244 -46.04 -11.57 -1.98
C HIS A 244 -46.70 -12.92 -1.68
N GLY A 245 -47.60 -12.92 -0.72
CA GLY A 245 -48.54 -13.98 -0.48
C GLY A 245 -49.43 -14.15 -1.71
N ALA A 246 -49.36 -15.28 -2.35
CA ALA A 246 -50.30 -15.68 -3.38
C ALA A 246 -51.59 -16.15 -2.69
N ASP A 247 -52.61 -15.32 -2.76
CA ASP A 247 -53.99 -15.67 -2.48
C ASP A 247 -54.51 -16.66 -3.54
N GLN A 248 -54.86 -17.85 -3.14
CA GLN A 248 -55.56 -18.82 -4.02
C GLN A 248 -57.07 -18.62 -3.82
N PRO A 249 -57.87 -18.43 -4.87
CA PRO A 249 -59.35 -18.45 -4.73
C PRO A 249 -59.85 -19.89 -4.67
N GLU A 250 -60.61 -20.17 -3.61
CA GLU A 250 -61.48 -21.35 -3.50
C GLU A 250 -62.49 -21.35 -4.65
N THR A 251 -62.53 -22.39 -5.44
CA THR A 251 -63.70 -22.71 -6.29
C THR A 251 -64.50 -23.81 -5.62
N LYS A 252 -65.74 -23.42 -5.17
CA LYS A 252 -66.85 -24.35 -4.92
C LYS A 252 -67.46 -24.76 -6.27
N ASN A 253 -67.53 -25.97 -6.53
CA ASN A 253 -68.60 -26.86 -6.93
C ASN A 253 -68.01 -28.19 -7.44
#